data_0eaabe307819f7d0a7daa07d4c5cc508
#
_entry.id   0eaabe307819f7d0a7daa07d4c5cc508
#
_cell.length_a   1.000
_cell.length_b   1.000
_cell.length_c   1.000
_cell.angle_alpha   90.00
_cell.angle_beta   90.00
_cell.angle_gamma   90.00
#
_symmetry.space_group_name_H-M   'P 1'
#
loop_
_entity.id
_entity.type
_entity.pdbx_description
1 polymer ?
#
loop_
_entity_poly.entity_id
_entity_poly.type
_entity_poly.pdbx_seq_one_letter_code
_entity_poly.pdbx_strand_id
1 'polypeptide(L)'
;MLLAEELNARGLSAITRDERVRAFEQLHLPVAASLSHATVIKVGQLVGASEVIAGSFRLKGDELTVEAHGIRMDVGRLQPQVSEHAPLKDFFAIYQRIAQRLAMGAARLGPAPTPPPPGAFESYIKGLLAESAATQATFLETALAEFPAFDQARLALWDVRYEQSDHAAALAAVKPVAATSPFAARAQLRAGISQLESKDFATAAATLTRLVDPKVLQTTTPPPAHLGPVLNNLGIVQLRRGASADAGSATYFLTRATDADPEAADYQFNLGYAYLLDRNYKASLYWLREAVRREVTDADAHYLLALALQAEGSGVEAAREKDLARQLSSRYEEAERTGRQDVPAGLERLRTDLELSPTVRTTQAISNSAQRGQLELATFHLDRGRQLFEQEQDREALLELKRAIYLSPYEAAAHLLIGRIHLRAGRAADAVEALKISIWSEDSAPAHVVLARAYLSMKSSAAARNELQKALEIDPASSEARQLLDTIK
;
A
#
# COMPACT_ATOMS: atom_id res chain seq x y z
N MET A 1 12.64 -0.25 -1.48
CA MET A 1 12.81 1.03 -2.18
C MET A 1 13.53 0.83 -3.52
N LEU A 2 14.84 0.54 -3.59
CA LEU A 2 15.57 0.38 -4.85
C LEU A 2 14.93 -0.63 -5.82
N LEU A 3 14.51 -1.81 -5.32
CA LEU A 3 13.84 -2.80 -6.14
C LEU A 3 12.51 -2.28 -6.71
N ALA A 4 11.71 -1.58 -5.90
CA ALA A 4 10.44 -1.00 -6.33
C ALA A 4 10.64 0.05 -7.45
N GLU A 5 11.66 0.90 -7.32
CA GLU A 5 12.01 1.89 -8.35
C GLU A 5 12.43 1.22 -9.66
N GLU A 6 13.25 0.17 -9.58
CA GLU A 6 13.67 -0.58 -10.76
C GLU A 6 12.52 -1.33 -11.43
N LEU A 7 11.56 -1.85 -10.66
CA LEU A 7 10.34 -2.48 -11.19
C LEU A 7 9.43 -1.45 -11.87
N ASN A 8 9.22 -0.29 -11.23
CA ASN A 8 8.46 0.82 -11.82
C ASN A 8 9.10 1.31 -13.13
N ALA A 9 10.42 1.39 -13.18
CA ALA A 9 11.15 1.74 -14.40
C ALA A 9 11.00 0.71 -15.53
N ARG A 10 10.46 -0.47 -15.24
CA ARG A 10 10.12 -1.53 -16.21
C ARG A 10 8.63 -1.67 -16.48
N GLY A 11 7.84 -0.68 -16.06
CA GLY A 11 6.40 -0.63 -16.29
C GLY A 11 5.56 -1.47 -15.32
N LEU A 12 6.17 -1.98 -14.23
CA LEU A 12 5.43 -2.59 -13.14
C LEU A 12 5.04 -1.52 -12.13
N SER A 13 3.81 -1.60 -11.60
CA SER A 13 3.32 -0.64 -10.60
C SER A 13 3.67 -1.14 -9.20
N ALA A 14 4.90 -0.89 -8.74
CA ALA A 14 5.29 -1.19 -7.37
C ALA A 14 4.82 -0.08 -6.43
N ILE A 15 4.25 -0.47 -5.28
CA ILE A 15 3.80 0.48 -4.26
C ILE A 15 4.97 1.31 -3.73
N THR A 16 4.68 2.52 -3.31
CA THR A 16 5.67 3.42 -2.71
C THR A 16 6.07 2.95 -1.30
N ARG A 17 7.16 3.53 -0.78
CA ARG A 17 7.55 3.33 0.62
C ARG A 17 6.45 3.79 1.56
N ASP A 18 5.81 4.91 1.26
CA ASP A 18 4.83 5.54 2.13
C ASP A 18 3.51 4.76 2.15
N GLU A 19 3.07 4.21 1.02
CA GLU A 19 1.95 3.26 0.97
C GLU A 19 2.23 2.01 1.82
N ARG A 20 3.44 1.48 1.74
CA ARG A 20 3.85 0.34 2.57
C ARG A 20 3.88 0.70 4.05
N VAL A 21 4.41 1.88 4.42
CA VAL A 21 4.44 2.35 5.82
C VAL A 21 3.03 2.47 6.36
N ARG A 22 2.12 3.10 5.62
CA ARG A 22 0.69 3.20 6.00
C ARG A 22 0.05 1.83 6.21
N ALA A 23 0.33 0.86 5.32
CA ALA A 23 -0.15 -0.50 5.51
C ALA A 23 0.41 -1.18 6.77
N PHE A 24 1.67 -0.90 7.11
CA PHE A 24 2.27 -1.39 8.35
C PHE A 24 1.63 -0.76 9.59
N GLU A 25 1.36 0.54 9.56
CA GLU A 25 0.66 1.26 10.62
C GLU A 25 -0.75 0.71 10.85
N GLN A 26 -1.52 0.46 9.80
CA GLN A 26 -2.85 -0.16 9.89
C GLN A 26 -2.82 -1.56 10.51
N LEU A 27 -1.75 -2.30 10.30
CA LEU A 27 -1.54 -3.63 10.89
C LEU A 27 -0.77 -3.58 12.23
N HIS A 28 -0.48 -2.38 12.75
CA HIS A 28 0.33 -2.15 13.95
C HIS A 28 1.72 -2.83 13.88
N LEU A 29 2.32 -2.86 12.68
CA LEU A 29 3.62 -3.45 12.45
C LEU A 29 4.73 -2.39 12.52
N PRO A 30 5.82 -2.62 13.27
CA PRO A 30 6.99 -1.74 13.22
C PRO A 30 7.61 -1.73 11.82
N VAL A 31 8.01 -0.54 11.34
CA VAL A 31 8.60 -0.37 9.99
C VAL A 31 9.88 -1.20 9.80
N ALA A 32 10.62 -1.45 10.87
CA ALA A 32 11.85 -2.24 10.87
C ALA A 32 11.65 -3.71 11.28
N ALA A 33 10.40 -4.21 11.37
CA ALA A 33 10.13 -5.57 11.77
C ALA A 33 10.60 -6.58 10.71
N SER A 34 11.16 -7.68 11.17
CA SER A 34 11.31 -8.88 10.34
C SER A 34 9.95 -9.56 10.23
N LEU A 35 9.36 -9.50 9.04
CA LEU A 35 8.00 -9.98 8.83
C LEU A 35 7.98 -11.49 8.59
N SER A 36 7.02 -12.19 9.19
CA SER A 36 6.70 -13.56 8.80
C SER A 36 6.07 -13.57 7.39
N HIS A 37 6.15 -14.71 6.71
CA HIS A 37 5.54 -14.85 5.38
C HIS A 37 4.03 -14.57 5.39
N ALA A 38 3.33 -15.02 6.44
CA ALA A 38 1.91 -14.74 6.63
C ALA A 38 1.62 -13.23 6.75
N THR A 39 2.46 -12.51 7.47
CA THR A 39 2.35 -11.04 7.60
C THR A 39 2.60 -10.35 6.27
N VAL A 40 3.61 -10.80 5.49
CA VAL A 40 3.89 -10.27 4.14
C VAL A 40 2.67 -10.42 3.23
N ILE A 41 2.00 -11.58 3.26
CA ILE A 41 0.77 -11.82 2.49
C ILE A 41 -0.35 -10.89 2.96
N LYS A 42 -0.57 -10.72 4.28
CA LYS A 42 -1.58 -9.80 4.81
C LYS A 42 -1.34 -8.35 4.37
N VAL A 43 -0.10 -7.90 4.39
CA VAL A 43 0.27 -6.57 3.86
C VAL A 43 -0.07 -6.48 2.37
N GLY A 44 0.29 -7.50 1.58
CA GLY A 44 -0.03 -7.56 0.15
C GLY A 44 -1.53 -7.51 -0.13
N GLN A 45 -2.35 -8.21 0.66
CA GLN A 45 -3.81 -8.15 0.57
C GLN A 45 -4.35 -6.75 0.90
N LEU A 46 -3.83 -6.14 1.97
CA LEU A 46 -4.29 -4.81 2.41
C LEU A 46 -4.03 -3.73 1.37
N VAL A 47 -2.88 -3.79 0.70
CA VAL A 47 -2.55 -2.84 -0.37
C VAL A 47 -3.10 -3.26 -1.75
N GLY A 48 -3.84 -4.38 -1.83
CA GLY A 48 -4.40 -4.90 -3.08
C GLY A 48 -3.35 -5.30 -4.12
N ALA A 49 -2.19 -5.78 -3.68
CA ALA A 49 -1.13 -6.19 -4.57
C ALA A 49 -1.53 -7.44 -5.38
N SER A 50 -1.30 -7.44 -6.69
CA SER A 50 -1.44 -8.63 -7.54
C SER A 50 -0.23 -9.56 -7.41
N GLU A 51 0.89 -9.03 -6.96
CA GLU A 51 2.12 -9.77 -6.71
C GLU A 51 2.86 -9.17 -5.50
N VAL A 52 3.41 -10.02 -4.65
CA VAL A 52 4.29 -9.61 -3.55
C VAL A 52 5.69 -10.16 -3.81
N ILE A 53 6.69 -9.31 -3.70
CA ILE A 53 8.09 -9.71 -3.78
C ILE A 53 8.66 -9.71 -2.37
N ALA A 54 9.09 -10.87 -1.92
CA ALA A 54 9.78 -11.05 -0.65
C ALA A 54 11.23 -11.50 -0.91
N GLY A 55 12.12 -11.15 -0.01
CA GLY A 55 13.51 -11.51 -0.16
C GLY A 55 14.32 -11.30 1.12
N SER A 56 15.55 -11.75 1.07
CA SER A 56 16.54 -11.58 2.13
C SER A 56 17.86 -11.09 1.54
N PHE A 57 18.68 -10.51 2.39
CA PHE A 57 20.05 -10.18 2.01
C PHE A 57 21.02 -10.67 3.09
N ARG A 58 22.23 -10.97 2.64
CA ARG A 58 23.32 -11.38 3.52
C ARG A 58 24.59 -10.65 3.09
N LEU A 59 25.26 -10.05 4.06
CA LEU A 59 26.58 -9.44 3.85
C LEU A 59 27.65 -10.33 4.52
N LYS A 60 28.64 -10.75 3.74
CA LYS A 60 29.80 -11.50 4.25
C LYS A 60 31.08 -10.79 3.79
N GLY A 61 31.74 -10.11 4.73
CA GLY A 61 32.83 -9.19 4.35
C GLY A 61 32.29 -8.04 3.50
N ASP A 62 32.82 -7.87 2.31
CA ASP A 62 32.36 -6.89 1.32
C ASP A 62 31.42 -7.47 0.26
N GLU A 63 31.06 -8.75 0.36
CA GLU A 63 30.19 -9.41 -0.59
C GLU A 63 28.75 -9.41 -0.12
N LEU A 64 27.87 -8.77 -0.90
CA LEU A 64 26.44 -8.73 -0.69
C LEU A 64 25.77 -9.79 -1.57
N THR A 65 25.00 -10.68 -0.94
CA THR A 65 24.09 -11.61 -1.61
C THR A 65 22.67 -11.17 -1.34
N VAL A 66 21.85 -11.07 -2.37
CA VAL A 66 20.41 -10.75 -2.27
C VAL A 66 19.63 -11.87 -2.95
N GLU A 67 18.64 -12.39 -2.22
CA GLU A 67 17.71 -13.40 -2.71
C GLU A 67 16.31 -12.81 -2.71
N ALA A 68 15.56 -13.01 -3.78
CA ALA A 68 14.20 -12.53 -3.93
C ALA A 68 13.34 -13.54 -4.68
N HIS A 69 12.06 -13.55 -4.37
CA HIS A 69 11.07 -14.35 -5.08
C HIS A 69 9.72 -13.61 -5.08
N GLY A 70 8.96 -13.83 -6.13
CA GLY A 70 7.62 -13.28 -6.30
C GLY A 70 6.57 -14.29 -5.84
N ILE A 71 5.45 -13.76 -5.33
CA ILE A 71 4.23 -14.51 -5.02
C ILE A 71 3.11 -13.88 -5.82
N ARG A 72 2.60 -14.60 -6.79
CA ARG A 72 1.41 -14.16 -7.48
C ARG A 72 0.18 -14.37 -6.62
N MET A 73 -0.44 -13.26 -6.22
CA MET A 73 -1.55 -13.23 -5.28
C MET A 73 -2.86 -13.78 -5.89
N ASP A 74 -3.05 -13.66 -7.21
CA ASP A 74 -4.23 -14.11 -7.94
C ASP A 74 -4.35 -15.64 -8.05
N VAL A 75 -3.22 -16.35 -8.09
CA VAL A 75 -3.18 -17.81 -8.28
C VAL A 75 -2.46 -18.55 -7.15
N GLY A 76 -1.99 -17.82 -6.12
CA GLY A 76 -1.22 -18.39 -5.02
C GLY A 76 0.04 -19.13 -5.46
N ARG A 77 0.71 -18.64 -6.53
CA ARG A 77 1.88 -19.32 -7.11
C ARG A 77 3.17 -18.61 -6.73
N LEU A 78 4.10 -19.38 -6.19
CA LEU A 78 5.49 -18.94 -6.01
C LEU A 78 6.22 -18.89 -7.34
N GLN A 79 6.91 -17.77 -7.57
CA GLN A 79 7.86 -17.66 -8.67
C GLN A 79 9.22 -18.26 -8.25
N PRO A 80 10.03 -18.68 -9.23
CA PRO A 80 11.39 -19.15 -8.93
C PRO A 80 12.20 -18.10 -8.18
N GLN A 81 12.98 -18.55 -7.21
CA GLN A 81 13.88 -17.66 -6.46
C GLN A 81 14.97 -17.13 -7.38
N VAL A 82 15.19 -15.84 -7.29
CA VAL A 82 16.29 -15.13 -7.95
C VAL A 82 17.34 -14.81 -6.89
N SER A 83 18.60 -15.21 -7.15
CA SER A 83 19.74 -14.87 -6.30
C SER A 83 20.78 -14.12 -7.10
N GLU A 84 21.28 -13.02 -6.54
CA GLU A 84 22.36 -12.21 -7.10
C GLU A 84 23.38 -11.87 -6.02
N HIS A 85 24.65 -11.78 -6.40
CA HIS A 85 25.73 -11.38 -5.51
C HIS A 85 26.72 -10.46 -6.22
N ALA A 86 27.30 -9.56 -5.48
CA ALA A 86 28.39 -8.66 -5.92
C ALA A 86 29.03 -7.98 -4.71
N PRO A 87 30.18 -7.31 -4.89
CA PRO A 87 30.73 -6.39 -3.88
C PRO A 87 29.71 -5.34 -3.45
N LEU A 88 29.72 -4.96 -2.17
CA LEU A 88 28.76 -4.01 -1.60
C LEU A 88 28.70 -2.68 -2.38
N LYS A 89 29.83 -2.21 -2.91
CA LYS A 89 29.90 -1.00 -3.74
C LYS A 89 29.02 -1.07 -4.99
N ASP A 90 28.72 -2.28 -5.49
CA ASP A 90 27.94 -2.54 -6.70
C ASP A 90 26.48 -2.91 -6.41
N PHE A 91 25.98 -2.62 -5.20
CA PHE A 91 24.65 -3.05 -4.75
C PHE A 91 23.51 -2.52 -5.64
N PHE A 92 23.65 -1.36 -6.25
CA PHE A 92 22.64 -0.87 -7.22
C PHE A 92 22.50 -1.81 -8.42
N ALA A 93 23.62 -2.35 -8.93
CA ALA A 93 23.60 -3.29 -10.04
C ALA A 93 22.93 -4.63 -9.65
N ILE A 94 23.04 -5.06 -8.40
CA ILE A 94 22.33 -6.25 -7.89
C ILE A 94 20.83 -6.06 -8.04
N TYR A 95 20.27 -4.93 -7.54
CA TYR A 95 18.84 -4.67 -7.62
C TYR A 95 18.33 -4.51 -9.05
N GLN A 96 19.13 -3.95 -9.96
CA GLN A 96 18.80 -3.89 -11.38
C GLN A 96 18.67 -5.27 -12.01
N ARG A 97 19.62 -6.19 -11.72
CA ARG A 97 19.57 -7.56 -12.23
C ARG A 97 18.40 -8.37 -11.65
N ILE A 98 18.15 -8.22 -10.34
CA ILE A 98 16.99 -8.85 -9.69
C ILE A 98 15.69 -8.35 -10.32
N ALA A 99 15.54 -7.03 -10.46
CA ALA A 99 14.35 -6.44 -11.09
C ALA A 99 14.16 -6.93 -12.53
N GLN A 100 15.22 -7.03 -13.31
CA GLN A 100 15.16 -7.54 -14.67
C GLN A 100 14.66 -8.99 -14.72
N ARG A 101 15.11 -9.84 -13.80
CA ARG A 101 14.68 -11.24 -13.73
C ARG A 101 13.23 -11.37 -13.24
N LEU A 102 12.85 -10.62 -12.20
CA LEU A 102 11.49 -10.62 -11.67
C LEU A 102 10.47 -10.04 -12.66
N ALA A 103 10.87 -9.04 -13.43
CA ALA A 103 10.05 -8.46 -14.50
C ALA A 103 10.05 -9.30 -15.78
N MET A 104 10.45 -10.58 -15.72
CA MET A 104 10.48 -11.51 -16.86
C MET A 104 11.27 -10.98 -18.08
N GLY A 105 12.34 -10.21 -17.83
CA GLY A 105 13.18 -9.63 -18.87
C GLY A 105 12.61 -8.36 -19.52
N ALA A 106 11.55 -7.77 -18.96
CA ALA A 106 11.01 -6.50 -19.46
C ALA A 106 12.11 -5.42 -19.52
N ALA A 107 12.19 -4.75 -20.66
CA ALA A 107 13.15 -3.68 -20.86
C ALA A 107 12.80 -2.48 -19.95
N ARG A 108 13.84 -1.74 -19.53
CA ARG A 108 13.65 -0.51 -18.78
C ARG A 108 13.05 0.58 -19.69
N LEU A 109 12.06 1.28 -19.17
CA LEU A 109 11.46 2.45 -19.84
C LEU A 109 12.36 3.66 -19.58
N GLY A 110 13.20 4.00 -20.54
CA GLY A 110 14.11 5.13 -20.47
C GLY A 110 15.51 4.81 -19.90
N PRO A 111 16.41 5.79 -19.89
CA PRO A 111 17.77 5.62 -19.42
C PRO A 111 17.83 5.34 -17.90
N ALA A 112 18.80 4.56 -17.49
CA ALA A 112 19.06 4.36 -16.07
C ALA A 112 19.56 5.68 -15.46
N PRO A 113 19.02 6.17 -14.34
CA PRO A 113 19.59 7.30 -13.63
C PRO A 113 20.98 6.94 -13.13
N THR A 114 21.86 7.93 -13.06
CA THR A 114 23.15 7.76 -12.41
C THR A 114 22.90 7.43 -10.92
N PRO A 115 23.38 6.30 -10.41
CA PRO A 115 23.21 5.98 -9.00
C PRO A 115 23.97 6.99 -8.13
N PRO A 116 23.43 7.35 -6.95
CA PRO A 116 24.17 8.20 -6.02
C PRO A 116 25.44 7.50 -5.51
N PRO A 117 26.47 8.24 -5.12
CA PRO A 117 27.60 7.68 -4.39
C PRO A 117 27.14 6.95 -3.12
N PRO A 118 27.84 5.90 -2.67
CA PRO A 118 27.46 5.15 -1.47
C PRO A 118 27.27 6.03 -0.23
N GLY A 119 28.12 7.04 0.00
CA GLY A 119 28.01 7.98 1.13
C GLY A 119 26.74 8.83 1.07
N ALA A 120 26.40 9.35 -0.10
CA ALA A 120 25.14 10.08 -0.31
C ALA A 120 23.92 9.18 -0.07
N PHE A 121 23.97 7.93 -0.54
CA PHE A 121 22.90 6.97 -0.31
C PHE A 121 22.79 6.57 1.18
N GLU A 122 23.92 6.36 1.86
CA GLU A 122 23.93 6.07 3.30
C GLU A 122 23.32 7.24 4.09
N SER A 123 23.71 8.47 3.79
CA SER A 123 23.14 9.67 4.41
C SER A 123 21.64 9.79 4.15
N TYR A 124 21.18 9.51 2.93
CA TYR A 124 19.77 9.46 2.60
C TYR A 124 19.00 8.44 3.45
N ILE A 125 19.52 7.20 3.58
CA ILE A 125 18.89 6.16 4.41
C ILE A 125 18.86 6.56 5.89
N LYS A 126 19.94 7.15 6.42
CA LYS A 126 19.98 7.69 7.78
C LYS A 126 18.92 8.78 7.98
N GLY A 127 18.72 9.64 6.98
CA GLY A 127 17.67 10.65 6.99
C GLY A 127 16.26 10.04 7.06
N LEU A 128 16.00 8.96 6.30
CA LEU A 128 14.70 8.27 6.33
C LEU A 128 14.41 7.51 7.64
N LEU A 129 15.45 7.16 8.41
CA LEU A 129 15.34 6.34 9.62
C LEU A 129 15.50 7.15 10.90
N ALA A 130 15.94 8.41 10.82
CA ALA A 130 16.13 9.25 11.99
C ALA A 130 14.79 9.60 12.65
N GLU A 131 14.78 9.68 13.98
CA GLU A 131 13.54 9.91 14.75
C GLU A 131 13.13 11.38 14.79
N SER A 132 14.09 12.32 14.74
CA SER A 132 13.77 13.75 14.80
C SER A 132 13.84 14.40 13.43
N ALA A 133 12.89 15.28 13.12
CA ALA A 133 12.85 16.04 11.88
C ALA A 133 14.12 16.87 11.62
N ALA A 134 14.74 17.40 12.67
CA ALA A 134 16.03 18.12 12.55
C ALA A 134 17.16 17.20 12.09
N THR A 135 17.24 16.00 12.65
CA THR A 135 18.25 15.00 12.28
C THR A 135 18.00 14.45 10.87
N GLN A 136 16.72 14.21 10.53
CA GLN A 136 16.31 13.81 9.18
C GLN A 136 16.79 14.83 8.15
N ALA A 137 16.47 16.11 8.37
CA ALA A 137 16.85 17.19 7.46
C ALA A 137 18.38 17.27 7.30
N THR A 138 19.13 17.19 8.39
CA THR A 138 20.60 17.25 8.36
C THR A 138 21.21 16.13 7.50
N PHE A 139 20.75 14.90 7.64
CA PHE A 139 21.22 13.79 6.83
C PHE A 139 20.81 13.91 5.36
N LEU A 140 19.58 14.36 5.07
CA LEU A 140 19.11 14.57 3.70
C LEU A 140 19.87 15.71 3.01
N GLU A 141 20.16 16.80 3.72
CA GLU A 141 21.00 17.89 3.22
C GLU A 141 22.43 17.43 2.98
N THR A 142 23.00 16.57 3.85
CA THR A 142 24.31 15.95 3.63
C THR A 142 24.31 15.09 2.36
N ALA A 143 23.28 14.28 2.15
CA ALA A 143 23.14 13.49 0.93
C ALA A 143 23.07 14.36 -0.33
N LEU A 144 22.36 15.50 -0.26
CA LEU A 144 22.25 16.46 -1.36
C LEU A 144 23.52 17.28 -1.59
N ALA A 145 24.31 17.55 -0.54
CA ALA A 145 25.61 18.19 -0.67
C ALA A 145 26.61 17.30 -1.43
N GLU A 146 26.60 15.99 -1.14
CA GLU A 146 27.45 15.01 -1.82
C GLU A 146 26.94 14.69 -3.25
N PHE A 147 25.61 14.60 -3.44
CA PHE A 147 25.00 14.30 -4.73
C PHE A 147 23.80 15.21 -5.00
N PRO A 148 24.01 16.39 -5.60
CA PRO A 148 22.94 17.38 -5.86
C PRO A 148 21.81 16.89 -6.76
N ALA A 149 22.04 15.88 -7.60
CA ALA A 149 21.03 15.30 -8.49
C ALA A 149 20.20 14.19 -7.82
N PHE A 150 20.24 14.07 -6.49
CA PHE A 150 19.52 13.03 -5.74
C PHE A 150 18.06 13.43 -5.50
N ASP A 151 17.21 13.25 -6.52
CA ASP A 151 15.81 13.70 -6.47
C ASP A 151 15.00 13.02 -5.37
N GLN A 152 15.26 11.75 -5.01
CA GLN A 152 14.59 11.07 -3.90
C GLN A 152 14.91 11.77 -2.55
N ALA A 153 16.17 12.20 -2.36
CA ALA A 153 16.53 12.93 -1.15
C ALA A 153 15.87 14.31 -1.10
N ARG A 154 15.66 14.95 -2.27
CA ARG A 154 14.90 16.21 -2.37
C ARG A 154 13.44 16.04 -1.99
N LEU A 155 12.81 14.97 -2.48
CA LEU A 155 11.43 14.67 -2.10
C LEU A 155 11.32 14.36 -0.61
N ALA A 156 12.22 13.55 -0.05
CA ALA A 156 12.23 13.26 1.38
C ALA A 156 12.49 14.52 2.24
N LEU A 157 13.36 15.41 1.79
CA LEU A 157 13.60 16.69 2.48
C LEU A 157 12.34 17.58 2.44
N TRP A 158 11.59 17.55 1.33
CA TRP A 158 10.31 18.23 1.25
C TRP A 158 9.34 17.70 2.32
N ASP A 159 9.22 16.38 2.49
CA ASP A 159 8.32 15.78 3.50
C ASP A 159 8.66 16.32 4.90
N VAL A 160 9.94 16.28 5.27
CA VAL A 160 10.41 16.77 6.58
C VAL A 160 10.11 18.26 6.77
N ARG A 161 10.39 19.10 5.77
CA ARG A 161 10.14 20.54 5.86
C ARG A 161 8.65 20.87 5.85
N TYR A 162 7.86 20.11 5.11
CA TYR A 162 6.40 20.26 5.08
C TYR A 162 5.77 19.95 6.44
N GLU A 163 6.18 18.85 7.09
CA GLU A 163 5.73 18.49 8.44
C GLU A 163 6.12 19.55 9.49
N GLN A 164 7.25 20.21 9.30
CA GLN A 164 7.66 21.37 10.12
C GLN A 164 6.88 22.64 9.81
N SER A 165 5.95 22.62 8.84
CA SER A 165 5.25 23.80 8.32
C SER A 165 6.19 24.88 7.74
N ASP A 166 7.43 24.51 7.38
CA ASP A 166 8.36 25.37 6.67
C ASP A 166 8.17 25.20 5.15
N HIS A 167 7.05 25.78 4.67
CA HIS A 167 6.65 25.63 3.27
C HIS A 167 7.61 26.29 2.29
N ALA A 168 8.36 27.29 2.72
CA ALA A 168 9.38 27.96 1.90
C ALA A 168 10.59 27.03 1.69
N ALA A 169 11.12 26.39 2.75
CA ALA A 169 12.19 25.42 2.63
C ALA A 169 11.74 24.16 1.90
N ALA A 170 10.51 23.70 2.14
CA ALA A 170 9.92 22.59 1.39
C ALA A 170 9.88 22.87 -0.12
N LEU A 171 9.41 24.04 -0.55
CA LEU A 171 9.42 24.46 -1.95
C LEU A 171 10.85 24.49 -2.53
N ALA A 172 11.79 25.04 -1.75
CA ALA A 172 13.20 25.13 -2.17
C ALA A 172 13.83 23.75 -2.39
N ALA A 173 13.44 22.75 -1.61
CA ALA A 173 13.95 21.39 -1.73
C ALA A 173 13.61 20.74 -3.08
N VAL A 174 12.37 20.92 -3.58
CA VAL A 174 11.90 20.26 -4.82
C VAL A 174 12.06 21.08 -6.08
N LYS A 175 12.28 22.39 -5.98
CA LYS A 175 12.45 23.29 -7.12
C LYS A 175 13.58 22.89 -8.08
N PRO A 176 14.73 22.32 -7.64
CA PRO A 176 15.81 21.92 -8.54
C PRO A 176 15.55 20.63 -9.32
N VAL A 177 14.46 19.89 -9.05
CA VAL A 177 14.16 18.64 -9.77
C VAL A 177 13.89 18.95 -11.25
N ALA A 178 14.68 18.32 -12.13
CA ALA A 178 14.58 18.56 -13.56
C ALA A 178 13.24 18.04 -14.14
N ALA A 179 12.71 18.73 -15.15
CA ALA A 179 11.48 18.31 -15.83
C ALA A 179 11.61 16.94 -16.52
N THR A 180 12.82 16.51 -16.83
CA THR A 180 13.13 15.18 -17.41
C THR A 180 13.30 14.09 -16.38
N SER A 181 13.28 14.43 -15.08
CA SER A 181 13.38 13.47 -13.99
C SER A 181 12.12 12.59 -13.94
N PRO A 182 12.25 11.29 -13.62
CA PRO A 182 11.10 10.44 -13.32
C PRO A 182 10.31 10.92 -12.09
N PHE A 183 10.89 11.79 -11.28
CA PHE A 183 10.27 12.40 -10.10
C PHE A 183 9.66 13.79 -10.38
N ALA A 184 9.73 14.29 -11.61
CA ALA A 184 9.30 15.65 -11.95
C ALA A 184 7.83 15.94 -11.59
N ALA A 185 6.91 15.00 -11.88
CA ALA A 185 5.50 15.16 -11.56
C ALA A 185 5.23 15.23 -10.06
N ARG A 186 5.92 14.39 -9.26
CA ARG A 186 5.83 14.44 -7.79
C ARG A 186 6.39 15.73 -7.23
N ALA A 187 7.56 16.15 -7.72
CA ALA A 187 8.16 17.41 -7.30
C ALA A 187 7.26 18.61 -7.63
N GLN A 188 6.62 18.60 -8.79
CA GLN A 188 5.69 19.63 -9.21
C GLN A 188 4.41 19.64 -8.35
N LEU A 189 3.83 18.48 -8.01
CA LEU A 189 2.72 18.38 -7.07
C LEU A 189 3.10 19.00 -5.73
N ARG A 190 4.23 18.61 -5.15
CA ARG A 190 4.74 19.09 -3.86
C ARG A 190 5.05 20.58 -3.87
N ALA A 191 5.59 21.10 -4.98
CA ALA A 191 5.78 22.53 -5.18
C ALA A 191 4.44 23.29 -5.14
N GLY A 192 3.43 22.78 -5.85
CA GLY A 192 2.07 23.35 -5.84
C GLY A 192 1.45 23.38 -4.45
N ILE A 193 1.66 22.32 -3.65
CA ILE A 193 1.20 22.24 -2.26
C ILE A 193 1.91 23.29 -1.39
N SER A 194 3.23 23.39 -1.48
CA SER A 194 3.99 24.39 -0.72
C SER A 194 3.56 25.82 -1.05
N GLN A 195 3.28 26.10 -2.32
CA GLN A 195 2.74 27.40 -2.78
C GLN A 195 1.34 27.65 -2.22
N LEU A 196 0.47 26.64 -2.21
CA LEU A 196 -0.87 26.72 -1.61
C LEU A 196 -0.80 27.04 -0.12
N GLU A 197 0.03 26.32 0.65
CA GLU A 197 0.21 26.54 2.08
C GLU A 197 0.86 27.90 2.38
N SER A 198 1.69 28.41 1.48
CA SER A 198 2.22 29.76 1.52
C SER A 198 1.20 30.82 1.08
N LYS A 199 -0.04 30.44 0.78
CA LYS A 199 -1.14 31.31 0.29
C LYS A 199 -0.86 31.95 -1.08
N ASP A 200 0.12 31.45 -1.85
CA ASP A 200 0.33 31.86 -3.24
C ASP A 200 -0.57 31.02 -4.16
N PHE A 201 -1.87 31.28 -4.08
CA PHE A 201 -2.90 30.49 -4.77
C PHE A 201 -2.78 30.56 -6.31
N ALA A 202 -2.33 31.70 -6.84
CA ALA A 202 -2.21 31.88 -8.28
C ALA A 202 -1.09 30.97 -8.85
N THR A 203 0.08 30.98 -8.21
CA THR A 203 1.21 30.14 -8.62
C THR A 203 0.91 28.67 -8.35
N ALA A 204 0.26 28.33 -7.23
CA ALA A 204 -0.16 26.97 -6.91
C ALA A 204 -1.08 26.39 -8.00
N ALA A 205 -2.12 27.14 -8.39
CA ALA A 205 -3.02 26.76 -9.46
C ALA A 205 -2.27 26.52 -10.78
N ALA A 206 -1.40 27.47 -11.18
CA ALA A 206 -0.63 27.36 -12.41
C ALA A 206 0.33 26.14 -12.38
N THR A 207 0.96 25.88 -11.24
CA THR A 207 1.87 24.75 -11.05
C THR A 207 1.13 23.42 -11.16
N LEU A 208 0.00 23.27 -10.46
CA LEU A 208 -0.80 22.04 -10.47
C LEU A 208 -1.46 21.80 -11.85
N THR A 209 -1.95 22.85 -12.51
CA THR A 209 -2.59 22.71 -13.83
C THR A 209 -1.65 22.14 -14.89
N ARG A 210 -0.33 22.39 -14.78
CA ARG A 210 0.65 21.80 -15.71
C ARG A 210 0.73 20.28 -15.64
N LEU A 211 0.24 19.66 -14.55
CA LEU A 211 0.17 18.21 -14.42
C LEU A 211 -1.05 17.59 -15.08
N VAL A 212 -2.00 18.39 -15.55
CA VAL A 212 -3.24 17.93 -16.18
C VAL A 212 -3.26 18.33 -17.64
N ASP A 213 -3.46 17.37 -18.54
CA ASP A 213 -3.71 17.69 -19.97
C ASP A 213 -5.00 18.52 -20.07
N PRO A 214 -4.96 19.70 -20.71
CA PRO A 214 -6.14 20.54 -20.89
C PRO A 214 -7.34 19.80 -21.51
N LYS A 215 -7.09 18.78 -22.34
CA LYS A 215 -8.15 17.96 -22.93
C LYS A 215 -8.94 17.19 -21.87
N VAL A 216 -8.28 16.72 -20.81
CA VAL A 216 -8.96 16.01 -19.71
C VAL A 216 -9.96 16.92 -19.01
N LEU A 217 -9.66 18.21 -18.87
CA LEU A 217 -10.56 19.17 -18.24
C LEU A 217 -11.75 19.55 -19.12
N GLN A 218 -11.68 19.28 -20.44
CA GLN A 218 -12.73 19.63 -21.41
C GLN A 218 -13.68 18.46 -21.72
N THR A 219 -13.36 17.24 -21.28
CA THR A 219 -14.16 16.05 -21.55
C THR A 219 -15.10 15.74 -20.40
N THR A 220 -16.22 15.08 -20.70
CA THR A 220 -17.15 14.55 -19.70
C THR A 220 -16.76 13.15 -19.19
N THR A 221 -15.76 12.52 -19.81
CA THR A 221 -15.25 11.21 -19.39
C THR A 221 -14.54 11.32 -18.05
N PRO A 222 -14.64 10.30 -17.18
CA PRO A 222 -13.88 10.26 -15.92
C PRO A 222 -12.38 10.45 -16.21
N PRO A 223 -11.68 11.29 -15.43
CA PRO A 223 -10.24 11.47 -15.58
C PRO A 223 -9.50 10.17 -15.19
N PRO A 224 -8.28 9.97 -15.72
CA PRO A 224 -7.42 8.91 -15.19
C PRO A 224 -7.19 9.06 -13.69
N ALA A 225 -7.24 7.96 -12.95
CA ALA A 225 -7.19 7.98 -11.47
C ALA A 225 -5.91 8.65 -10.91
N HIS A 226 -4.77 8.55 -11.60
CA HIS A 226 -3.53 9.23 -11.18
C HIS A 226 -3.62 10.76 -11.18
N LEU A 227 -4.67 11.34 -11.79
CA LEU A 227 -4.94 12.77 -11.74
C LEU A 227 -5.83 13.18 -10.55
N GLY A 228 -6.44 12.22 -9.85
CA GLY A 228 -7.27 12.48 -8.68
C GLY A 228 -6.60 13.40 -7.65
N PRO A 229 -5.36 13.12 -7.21
CA PRO A 229 -4.65 13.99 -6.27
C PRO A 229 -4.47 15.42 -6.76
N VAL A 230 -4.14 15.60 -8.04
CA VAL A 230 -3.94 16.92 -8.63
C VAL A 230 -5.24 17.70 -8.72
N LEU A 231 -6.31 17.05 -9.17
CA LEU A 231 -7.65 17.64 -9.28
C LEU A 231 -8.21 18.00 -7.90
N ASN A 232 -8.03 17.14 -6.90
CA ASN A 232 -8.37 17.42 -5.53
C ASN A 232 -7.67 18.67 -5.01
N ASN A 233 -6.35 18.75 -5.20
CA ASN A 233 -5.57 19.90 -4.73
C ASN A 233 -5.91 21.18 -5.50
N LEU A 234 -6.21 21.10 -6.80
CA LEU A 234 -6.74 22.25 -7.57
C LEU A 234 -8.08 22.72 -6.98
N GLY A 235 -8.97 21.79 -6.62
CA GLY A 235 -10.23 22.14 -5.95
C GLY A 235 -10.01 22.86 -4.63
N ILE A 236 -9.05 22.41 -3.82
CA ILE A 236 -8.69 23.06 -2.54
C ILE A 236 -8.08 24.46 -2.79
N VAL A 237 -7.22 24.61 -3.81
CA VAL A 237 -6.72 25.95 -4.19
C VAL A 237 -7.86 26.91 -4.47
N GLN A 238 -8.87 26.49 -5.26
CA GLN A 238 -10.03 27.32 -5.58
C GLN A 238 -10.90 27.60 -4.34
N LEU A 239 -11.05 26.60 -3.46
CA LEU A 239 -11.79 26.74 -2.22
C LEU A 239 -11.18 27.82 -1.31
N ARG A 240 -9.86 27.78 -1.12
CA ARG A 240 -9.13 28.74 -0.27
C ARG A 240 -8.95 30.11 -0.91
N ARG A 241 -8.89 30.18 -2.25
CA ARG A 241 -8.79 31.44 -3.01
C ARG A 241 -10.11 32.21 -3.00
N GLY A 242 -11.24 31.49 -2.88
CA GLY A 242 -12.58 32.03 -3.14
C GLY A 242 -12.92 31.98 -4.64
N ALA A 243 -14.22 32.07 -4.96
CA ALA A 243 -14.72 31.92 -6.31
C ALA A 243 -14.10 32.95 -7.28
N SER A 244 -13.42 32.46 -8.32
CA SER A 244 -12.96 33.23 -9.47
C SER A 244 -13.63 32.67 -10.73
N ALA A 245 -14.29 33.51 -11.48
CA ALA A 245 -15.04 33.12 -12.68
C ALA A 245 -14.15 32.45 -13.76
N ASP A 246 -12.87 32.80 -13.81
CA ASP A 246 -11.95 32.40 -14.91
C ASP A 246 -11.19 31.11 -14.65
N ALA A 247 -11.20 30.57 -13.43
CA ALA A 247 -10.33 29.46 -13.03
C ALA A 247 -11.06 28.13 -12.70
N GLY A 248 -12.37 28.08 -12.92
CA GLY A 248 -13.22 26.95 -12.51
C GLY A 248 -13.60 27.01 -11.03
N SER A 249 -14.71 26.39 -10.64
CA SER A 249 -15.17 26.33 -9.25
C SER A 249 -14.42 25.23 -8.46
N ALA A 250 -14.36 25.34 -7.14
CA ALA A 250 -13.84 24.30 -6.28
C ALA A 250 -14.59 22.97 -6.49
N THR A 251 -15.92 23.04 -6.53
CA THR A 251 -16.80 21.88 -6.74
C THR A 251 -16.57 21.21 -8.12
N TYR A 252 -16.22 21.97 -9.15
CA TYR A 252 -15.87 21.40 -10.45
C TYR A 252 -14.65 20.46 -10.35
N PHE A 253 -13.54 20.95 -9.78
CA PHE A 253 -12.32 20.15 -9.68
C PHE A 253 -12.49 18.99 -8.70
N LEU A 254 -13.18 19.18 -7.58
CA LEU A 254 -13.44 18.15 -6.59
C LEU A 254 -14.36 17.06 -7.13
N THR A 255 -15.38 17.40 -7.94
CA THR A 255 -16.20 16.42 -8.66
C THR A 255 -15.33 15.60 -9.61
N ARG A 256 -14.46 16.25 -10.38
CA ARG A 256 -13.53 15.54 -11.27
C ARG A 256 -12.55 14.64 -10.50
N ALA A 257 -12.15 15.02 -9.30
CA ALA A 257 -11.34 14.16 -8.43
C ALA A 257 -12.12 12.92 -7.96
N THR A 258 -13.40 13.08 -7.56
CA THR A 258 -14.27 11.94 -7.20
C THR A 258 -14.60 11.06 -8.40
N ASP A 259 -14.72 11.61 -9.61
CA ASP A 259 -14.88 10.82 -10.84
C ASP A 259 -13.63 9.99 -11.17
N ALA A 260 -12.43 10.54 -10.89
CA ALA A 260 -11.17 9.85 -11.11
C ALA A 260 -10.97 8.67 -10.12
N ASP A 261 -11.43 8.83 -8.88
CA ASP A 261 -11.38 7.79 -7.86
C ASP A 261 -12.60 7.86 -6.93
N PRO A 262 -13.70 7.15 -7.28
CA PRO A 262 -14.92 7.16 -6.50
C PRO A 262 -14.78 6.54 -5.10
N GLU A 263 -13.70 5.83 -4.81
CA GLU A 263 -13.49 5.20 -3.50
C GLU A 263 -12.61 6.03 -2.55
N ALA A 264 -12.08 7.16 -3.02
CA ALA A 264 -11.28 8.04 -2.18
C ALA A 264 -12.16 8.88 -1.23
N ALA A 265 -12.25 8.48 0.03
CA ALA A 265 -13.03 9.18 1.06
C ALA A 265 -12.67 10.67 1.18
N ASP A 266 -11.37 11.00 1.05
CA ASP A 266 -10.90 12.39 1.11
C ASP A 266 -11.50 13.29 0.02
N TYR A 267 -11.68 12.76 -1.20
CA TYR A 267 -12.27 13.56 -2.30
C TYR A 267 -13.75 13.84 -2.06
N GLN A 268 -14.46 12.84 -1.56
CA GLN A 268 -15.87 12.99 -1.19
C GLN A 268 -16.05 13.92 0.00
N PHE A 269 -15.16 13.81 0.99
CA PHE A 269 -15.11 14.74 2.12
C PHE A 269 -14.92 16.19 1.64
N ASN A 270 -13.89 16.44 0.83
CA ASN A 270 -13.60 17.78 0.32
C ASN A 270 -14.73 18.34 -0.54
N LEU A 271 -15.36 17.50 -1.36
CA LEU A 271 -16.50 17.89 -2.18
C LEU A 271 -17.73 18.20 -1.30
N GLY A 272 -18.02 17.38 -0.31
CA GLY A 272 -19.08 17.62 0.67
C GLY A 272 -18.86 18.88 1.49
N TYR A 273 -17.61 19.12 1.88
CA TYR A 273 -17.20 20.34 2.59
C TYR A 273 -17.35 21.59 1.71
N ALA A 274 -16.93 21.52 0.45
CA ALA A 274 -17.12 22.62 -0.50
C ALA A 274 -18.60 22.97 -0.67
N TYR A 275 -19.48 21.98 -0.85
CA TYR A 275 -20.93 22.21 -0.94
C TYR A 275 -21.51 22.76 0.36
N LEU A 276 -20.99 22.38 1.52
CA LEU A 276 -21.42 22.95 2.81
C LEU A 276 -21.11 24.44 2.88
N LEU A 277 -19.91 24.84 2.46
CA LEU A 277 -19.51 26.25 2.40
C LEU A 277 -20.34 27.05 1.40
N ASP A 278 -20.70 26.44 0.28
CA ASP A 278 -21.60 27.01 -0.74
C ASP A 278 -23.09 27.00 -0.31
N ARG A 279 -23.40 26.52 0.90
CA ARG A 279 -24.76 26.35 1.44
C ARG A 279 -25.66 25.44 0.59
N ASN A 280 -25.11 24.59 -0.22
CA ASN A 280 -25.82 23.53 -0.92
C ASN A 280 -25.89 22.28 -0.04
N TYR A 281 -26.75 22.35 0.98
CA TYR A 281 -26.81 21.33 2.03
C TYR A 281 -27.19 19.95 1.49
N LYS A 282 -28.07 19.87 0.47
CA LYS A 282 -28.47 18.58 -0.12
C LYS A 282 -27.30 17.86 -0.79
N ALA A 283 -26.50 18.57 -1.58
CA ALA A 283 -25.32 18.00 -2.19
C ALA A 283 -24.26 17.67 -1.12
N SER A 284 -24.07 18.54 -0.14
CA SER A 284 -23.18 18.30 1.00
C SER A 284 -23.54 17.01 1.75
N LEU A 285 -24.82 16.81 2.09
CA LEU A 285 -25.32 15.59 2.75
C LEU A 285 -25.00 14.33 1.96
N TYR A 286 -25.18 14.36 0.65
CA TYR A 286 -24.88 13.22 -0.21
C TYR A 286 -23.40 12.85 -0.09
N TRP A 287 -22.50 13.80 -0.32
CA TRP A 287 -21.07 13.53 -0.37
C TRP A 287 -20.46 13.24 1.01
N LEU A 288 -20.91 13.91 2.07
CA LEU A 288 -20.43 13.62 3.44
C LEU A 288 -20.90 12.24 3.91
N ARG A 289 -22.10 11.78 3.56
CA ARG A 289 -22.54 10.41 3.82
C ARG A 289 -21.68 9.39 3.08
N GLU A 290 -21.30 9.68 1.84
CA GLU A 290 -20.38 8.84 1.08
C GLU A 290 -18.98 8.79 1.71
N ALA A 291 -18.47 9.90 2.23
CA ALA A 291 -17.20 9.94 2.96
C ALA A 291 -17.28 9.11 4.26
N VAL A 292 -18.29 9.34 5.10
CA VAL A 292 -18.51 8.59 6.35
C VAL A 292 -18.70 7.09 6.09
N ARG A 293 -19.37 6.70 5.01
CA ARG A 293 -19.55 5.29 4.65
C ARG A 293 -18.22 4.58 4.37
N ARG A 294 -17.24 5.30 3.84
CA ARG A 294 -15.91 4.76 3.55
C ARG A 294 -14.96 4.84 4.73
N GLU A 295 -15.09 5.90 5.53
CA GLU A 295 -14.25 6.13 6.70
C GLU A 295 -15.15 6.44 7.91
N VAL A 296 -15.61 5.38 8.55
CA VAL A 296 -16.58 5.46 9.69
C VAL A 296 -15.99 6.06 10.96
N THR A 297 -14.68 6.20 11.03
CA THR A 297 -13.95 6.77 12.18
C THR A 297 -13.55 8.23 11.96
N ASP A 298 -14.03 8.83 10.89
CA ASP A 298 -13.71 10.19 10.51
C ASP A 298 -14.54 11.23 11.30
N ALA A 299 -13.97 11.74 12.37
CA ALA A 299 -14.61 12.72 13.23
C ALA A 299 -15.00 14.01 12.50
N ASP A 300 -14.16 14.50 11.57
CA ASP A 300 -14.42 15.71 10.80
C ASP A 300 -15.60 15.51 9.85
N ALA A 301 -15.70 14.35 9.19
CA ALA A 301 -16.81 14.04 8.30
C ALA A 301 -18.14 13.94 9.06
N HIS A 302 -18.17 13.27 10.22
CA HIS A 302 -19.33 13.22 11.10
C HIS A 302 -19.77 14.62 11.57
N TYR A 303 -18.83 15.47 11.95
CA TYR A 303 -19.13 16.82 12.38
C TYR A 303 -19.73 17.66 11.25
N LEU A 304 -19.13 17.67 10.06
CA LEU A 304 -19.63 18.40 8.91
C LEU A 304 -20.99 17.87 8.45
N LEU A 305 -21.19 16.54 8.49
CA LEU A 305 -22.47 15.91 8.20
C LEU A 305 -23.55 16.38 9.17
N ALA A 306 -23.22 16.49 10.46
CA ALA A 306 -24.13 17.01 11.46
C ALA A 306 -24.53 18.48 11.20
N LEU A 307 -23.58 19.33 10.78
CA LEU A 307 -23.89 20.71 10.43
C LEU A 307 -24.82 20.80 9.21
N ALA A 308 -24.58 19.97 8.18
CA ALA A 308 -25.44 19.92 7.01
C ALA A 308 -26.86 19.41 7.35
N LEU A 309 -26.97 18.38 8.21
CA LEU A 309 -28.24 17.83 8.70
C LEU A 309 -29.03 18.88 9.53
N GLN A 310 -28.32 19.62 10.36
CA GLN A 310 -28.93 20.68 11.16
C GLN A 310 -29.51 21.80 10.28
N ALA A 311 -28.77 22.18 9.22
CA ALA A 311 -29.21 23.19 8.26
C ALA A 311 -30.43 22.74 7.43
N GLU A 312 -30.58 21.43 7.15
CA GLU A 312 -31.76 20.86 6.48
C GLU A 312 -32.90 20.48 7.44
N GLY A 313 -32.77 20.79 8.74
CA GLY A 313 -33.82 20.57 9.74
C GLY A 313 -33.91 19.16 10.32
N SER A 314 -32.95 18.28 10.03
CA SER A 314 -32.87 16.90 10.54
C SER A 314 -32.18 16.84 11.91
N GLY A 315 -32.71 17.52 12.91
CA GLY A 315 -32.07 17.73 14.22
C GLY A 315 -31.71 16.45 14.97
N VAL A 316 -32.51 15.38 14.87
CA VAL A 316 -32.24 14.10 15.55
C VAL A 316 -31.01 13.38 14.95
N GLU A 317 -30.93 13.35 13.62
CA GLU A 317 -29.76 12.77 12.95
C GLU A 317 -28.54 13.64 13.20
N ALA A 318 -28.67 14.96 13.13
CA ALA A 318 -27.56 15.89 13.43
C ALA A 318 -26.99 15.69 14.83
N ALA A 319 -27.84 15.49 15.84
CA ALA A 319 -27.39 15.22 17.20
C ALA A 319 -26.57 13.91 17.29
N ARG A 320 -27.04 12.85 16.61
CA ARG A 320 -26.31 11.57 16.58
C ARG A 320 -24.94 11.69 15.93
N GLU A 321 -24.85 12.38 14.80
CA GLU A 321 -23.57 12.57 14.09
C GLU A 321 -22.61 13.48 14.91
N LYS A 322 -23.12 14.47 15.64
CA LYS A 322 -22.32 15.26 16.59
C LYS A 322 -21.78 14.42 17.74
N ASP A 323 -22.60 13.52 18.27
CA ASP A 323 -22.17 12.61 19.34
C ASP A 323 -21.04 11.68 18.87
N LEU A 324 -21.14 11.15 17.65
CA LEU A 324 -20.08 10.35 17.05
C LEU A 324 -18.79 11.15 16.85
N ALA A 325 -18.88 12.37 16.30
CA ALA A 325 -17.72 13.23 16.13
C ALA A 325 -16.99 13.50 17.46
N ARG A 326 -17.74 13.71 18.57
CA ARG A 326 -17.17 13.92 19.91
C ARG A 326 -16.49 12.65 20.46
N GLN A 327 -17.11 11.50 20.26
CA GLN A 327 -16.50 10.22 20.67
C GLN A 327 -15.21 9.93 19.94
N LEU A 328 -15.11 10.34 18.67
CA LEU A 328 -13.94 10.13 17.82
C LEU A 328 -12.83 11.17 18.01
N SER A 329 -13.18 12.42 18.43
CA SER A 329 -12.20 13.48 18.60
C SER A 329 -12.60 14.50 19.69
N SER A 330 -11.70 14.72 20.65
CA SER A 330 -11.86 15.71 21.73
C SER A 330 -11.98 17.17 21.23
N ARG A 331 -11.52 17.44 20.00
CA ARG A 331 -11.68 18.76 19.34
C ARG A 331 -13.13 19.19 19.26
N TYR A 332 -14.04 18.26 19.01
CA TYR A 332 -15.46 18.56 18.87
C TYR A 332 -16.21 18.66 20.20
N GLU A 333 -15.69 18.04 21.26
CA GLU A 333 -16.16 18.28 22.64
C GLU A 333 -15.89 19.73 23.07
N GLU A 334 -14.71 20.26 22.78
CA GLU A 334 -14.36 21.63 23.07
C GLU A 334 -15.14 22.64 22.22
N ALA A 335 -15.37 22.35 20.95
CA ALA A 335 -16.16 23.21 20.05
C ALA A 335 -17.60 23.42 20.58
N GLU A 336 -18.23 22.37 21.10
CA GLU A 336 -19.57 22.48 21.70
C GLU A 336 -19.57 23.25 23.00
N ARG A 337 -18.59 23.00 23.88
CA ARG A 337 -18.44 23.73 25.14
C ARG A 337 -18.26 25.24 24.93
N THR A 338 -17.63 25.62 23.82
CA THR A 338 -17.43 27.04 23.45
C THR A 338 -18.57 27.63 22.63
N GLY A 339 -19.62 26.86 22.33
CA GLY A 339 -20.79 27.30 21.56
C GLY A 339 -20.47 27.60 20.08
N ARG A 340 -19.35 27.13 19.52
CA ARG A 340 -19.03 27.30 18.11
C ARG A 340 -19.98 26.47 17.25
N GLN A 341 -20.71 27.16 16.38
CA GLN A 341 -21.61 26.56 15.40
C GLN A 341 -21.13 26.79 13.95
N ASP A 342 -20.03 27.49 13.78
CA ASP A 342 -19.49 27.80 12.47
C ASP A 342 -18.83 26.58 11.82
N VAL A 343 -18.89 26.53 10.51
CA VAL A 343 -18.16 25.50 9.74
C VAL A 343 -16.66 25.75 9.94
N PRO A 344 -15.92 24.79 10.51
CA PRO A 344 -14.49 24.99 10.74
C PRO A 344 -13.74 25.17 9.41
N ALA A 345 -12.82 26.13 9.37
CA ALA A 345 -11.94 26.33 8.22
C ALA A 345 -10.71 25.40 8.30
N GLY A 346 -10.13 25.08 7.15
CA GLY A 346 -8.87 24.35 7.07
C GLY A 346 -9.01 22.84 7.31
N LEU A 347 -10.20 22.29 7.05
CA LEU A 347 -10.44 20.84 7.11
C LEU A 347 -10.14 20.13 5.79
N GLU A 348 -9.77 20.86 4.75
CA GLU A 348 -9.48 20.31 3.44
C GLU A 348 -8.33 19.33 3.51
N ARG A 349 -8.48 18.21 2.81
CA ARG A 349 -7.53 17.11 2.78
C ARG A 349 -6.69 17.16 1.52
N LEU A 350 -5.46 17.66 1.67
CA LEU A 350 -4.48 17.69 0.60
C LEU A 350 -3.90 16.30 0.35
N ARG A 351 -3.64 16.02 -0.92
CA ARG A 351 -2.91 14.80 -1.32
C ARG A 351 -1.46 15.18 -1.62
N THR A 352 -0.54 14.63 -0.87
CA THR A 352 0.90 14.94 -0.95
C THR A 352 1.66 14.07 -1.94
N ASP A 353 1.02 13.01 -2.47
CA ASP A 353 1.62 12.11 -3.45
C ASP A 353 0.66 11.84 -4.62
N LEU A 354 1.23 11.46 -5.76
CA LEU A 354 0.48 10.97 -6.91
C LEU A 354 0.19 9.49 -6.69
N GLU A 355 -1.02 9.16 -6.28
CA GLU A 355 -1.43 7.77 -6.16
C GLU A 355 -1.57 7.14 -7.53
N LEU A 356 -0.76 6.13 -7.78
CA LEU A 356 -0.58 5.55 -9.10
C LEU A 356 -1.51 4.38 -9.41
N SER A 357 -2.45 4.00 -8.53
CA SER A 357 -3.12 2.74 -8.76
C SER A 357 -4.63 2.73 -8.56
N PRO A 358 -5.39 2.75 -9.68
CA PRO A 358 -6.78 2.30 -9.67
C PRO A 358 -6.90 0.78 -9.46
N THR A 359 -5.88 -0.01 -9.81
CA THR A 359 -5.90 -1.48 -9.67
C THR A 359 -5.93 -1.95 -8.22
N VAL A 360 -5.32 -1.22 -7.31
CA VAL A 360 -5.37 -1.51 -5.87
C VAL A 360 -6.78 -1.31 -5.32
N ARG A 361 -7.55 -0.35 -5.85
CA ARG A 361 -8.87 0.01 -5.34
C ARG A 361 -10.03 -0.68 -6.02
N THR A 362 -9.91 -1.05 -7.30
CA THR A 362 -10.92 -1.87 -7.97
C THR A 362 -11.05 -3.26 -7.38
N THR A 363 -10.00 -3.81 -6.79
CA THR A 363 -10.07 -5.07 -6.05
C THR A 363 -10.79 -4.91 -4.69
N GLN A 364 -10.71 -3.75 -4.06
CA GLN A 364 -11.48 -3.45 -2.84
C GLN A 364 -12.96 -3.09 -3.13
N ALA A 365 -13.25 -2.55 -4.32
CA ALA A 365 -14.60 -2.19 -4.76
C ALA A 365 -15.48 -3.40 -5.17
N ILE A 366 -14.90 -4.61 -5.25
CA ILE A 366 -15.71 -5.82 -5.19
C ILE A 366 -16.41 -5.77 -3.82
N SER A 367 -17.65 -5.33 -3.85
CA SER A 367 -18.47 -5.01 -2.69
C SER A 367 -18.26 -6.01 -1.56
N ASN A 368 -18.21 -5.55 -0.31
CA ASN A 368 -18.14 -6.37 0.90
C ASN A 368 -19.19 -7.53 0.93
N SER A 369 -20.27 -7.43 0.14
CA SER A 369 -21.27 -8.48 -0.02
C SER A 369 -20.82 -9.57 -1.01
N ALA A 370 -20.17 -9.23 -2.12
CA ALA A 370 -19.61 -10.21 -3.06
C ALA A 370 -18.39 -10.91 -2.44
N GLN A 371 -17.58 -10.18 -1.67
CA GLN A 371 -16.43 -10.74 -0.96
C GLN A 371 -16.86 -11.68 0.17
N ARG A 372 -17.93 -11.36 0.93
CA ARG A 372 -18.51 -12.30 1.91
C ARG A 372 -19.04 -13.55 1.21
N GLY A 373 -19.78 -13.42 0.12
CA GLY A 373 -20.26 -14.56 -0.66
C GLY A 373 -19.14 -15.42 -1.23
N GLN A 374 -18.04 -14.80 -1.66
CA GLN A 374 -16.83 -15.52 -2.10
C GLN A 374 -16.18 -16.29 -0.97
N LEU A 375 -16.01 -15.67 0.21
CA LEU A 375 -15.43 -16.31 1.39
C LEU A 375 -16.28 -17.47 1.90
N GLU A 376 -17.61 -17.30 1.97
CA GLU A 376 -18.56 -18.36 2.35
C GLU A 376 -18.47 -19.54 1.38
N LEU A 377 -18.40 -19.26 0.08
CA LEU A 377 -18.26 -20.28 -0.94
C LEU A 377 -16.88 -20.96 -0.90
N ALA A 378 -15.82 -20.22 -0.61
CA ALA A 378 -14.48 -20.78 -0.39
C ALA A 378 -14.47 -21.74 0.78
N THR A 379 -15.07 -21.33 1.91
CA THR A 379 -15.21 -22.17 3.12
C THR A 379 -16.01 -23.44 2.82
N PHE A 380 -17.13 -23.32 2.10
CA PHE A 380 -17.92 -24.49 1.67
C PHE A 380 -17.08 -25.50 0.87
N HIS A 381 -16.31 -25.02 -0.11
CA HIS A 381 -15.45 -25.89 -0.93
C HIS A 381 -14.30 -26.49 -0.12
N LEU A 382 -13.72 -25.73 0.83
CA LEU A 382 -12.69 -26.23 1.75
C LEU A 382 -13.24 -27.38 2.62
N ASP A 383 -14.38 -27.18 3.26
CA ASP A 383 -14.99 -28.18 4.16
C ASP A 383 -15.37 -29.44 3.38
N ARG A 384 -15.92 -29.29 2.17
CA ARG A 384 -16.22 -30.40 1.29
C ARG A 384 -14.96 -31.12 0.82
N GLY A 385 -13.90 -30.37 0.48
CA GLY A 385 -12.61 -30.95 0.14
C GLY A 385 -11.96 -31.72 1.29
N ARG A 386 -12.11 -31.21 2.54
CA ARG A 386 -11.66 -31.90 3.74
C ARG A 386 -12.41 -33.23 3.96
N GLN A 387 -13.74 -33.22 3.87
CA GLN A 387 -14.57 -34.43 4.00
C GLN A 387 -14.17 -35.50 2.97
N LEU A 388 -13.99 -35.11 1.70
CA LEU A 388 -13.57 -36.02 0.64
C LEU A 388 -12.15 -36.55 0.86
N PHE A 389 -11.24 -35.76 1.38
CA PHE A 389 -9.89 -36.18 1.77
C PHE A 389 -9.89 -37.21 2.89
N GLU A 390 -10.76 -37.04 3.90
CA GLU A 390 -10.95 -37.99 5.00
C GLU A 390 -11.57 -39.32 4.50
N GLN A 391 -12.36 -39.26 3.43
CA GLN A 391 -12.92 -40.44 2.75
C GLN A 391 -11.96 -41.07 1.72
N GLU A 392 -10.71 -40.58 1.64
CA GLU A 392 -9.70 -41.04 0.69
C GLU A 392 -10.06 -40.81 -0.80
N GLN A 393 -11.05 -39.95 -1.06
CA GLN A 393 -11.47 -39.56 -2.41
C GLN A 393 -10.59 -38.40 -2.91
N ASP A 394 -9.31 -38.68 -3.13
CA ASP A 394 -8.29 -37.65 -3.40
C ASP A 394 -8.54 -36.82 -4.65
N ARG A 395 -9.11 -37.42 -5.67
CA ARG A 395 -9.39 -36.77 -6.95
C ARG A 395 -10.47 -35.70 -6.82
N GLU A 396 -11.55 -36.07 -6.16
CA GLU A 396 -12.69 -35.20 -5.84
C GLU A 396 -12.31 -34.14 -4.82
N ALA A 397 -11.56 -34.51 -3.79
CA ALA A 397 -11.01 -33.58 -2.80
C ALA A 397 -10.16 -32.49 -3.47
N LEU A 398 -9.26 -32.89 -4.40
CA LEU A 398 -8.41 -31.93 -5.10
C LEU A 398 -9.20 -30.95 -5.96
N LEU A 399 -10.34 -31.37 -6.56
CA LEU A 399 -11.21 -30.49 -7.32
C LEU A 399 -11.88 -29.45 -6.42
N GLU A 400 -12.41 -29.87 -5.28
CA GLU A 400 -13.04 -28.95 -4.32
C GLU A 400 -12.02 -28.01 -3.68
N LEU A 401 -10.85 -28.50 -3.29
CA LEU A 401 -9.77 -27.68 -2.74
C LEU A 401 -9.24 -26.66 -3.76
N LYS A 402 -9.16 -27.02 -5.07
CA LYS A 402 -8.82 -26.06 -6.13
C LYS A 402 -9.87 -24.98 -6.30
N ARG A 403 -11.16 -25.28 -6.10
CA ARG A 403 -12.22 -24.27 -6.08
C ARG A 403 -12.08 -23.36 -4.88
N ALA A 404 -11.77 -23.92 -3.71
CA ALA A 404 -11.52 -23.14 -2.51
C ALA A 404 -10.38 -22.13 -2.71
N ILE A 405 -9.23 -22.56 -3.23
CA ILE A 405 -8.08 -21.67 -3.49
C ILE A 405 -8.31 -20.71 -4.68
N TYR A 406 -9.20 -21.02 -5.61
CA TYR A 406 -9.61 -20.09 -6.65
C TYR A 406 -10.38 -18.91 -6.06
N LEU A 407 -11.24 -19.15 -5.07
CA LEU A 407 -12.03 -18.15 -4.38
C LEU A 407 -11.27 -17.46 -3.24
N SER A 408 -10.41 -18.19 -2.54
CA SER A 408 -9.53 -17.72 -1.47
C SER A 408 -8.11 -18.26 -1.68
N PRO A 409 -7.27 -17.59 -2.46
CA PRO A 409 -5.97 -18.10 -2.87
C PRO A 409 -4.98 -18.41 -1.73
N TYR A 410 -5.21 -17.85 -0.55
CA TYR A 410 -4.33 -17.97 0.63
C TYR A 410 -4.92 -18.81 1.75
N GLU A 411 -5.90 -19.64 1.43
CA GLU A 411 -6.49 -20.56 2.39
C GLU A 411 -5.47 -21.64 2.79
N ALA A 412 -4.78 -21.40 3.91
CA ALA A 412 -3.67 -22.24 4.37
C ALA A 412 -4.08 -23.73 4.53
N ALA A 413 -5.28 -23.95 5.06
CA ALA A 413 -5.81 -25.29 5.25
C ALA A 413 -6.06 -26.02 3.92
N ALA A 414 -6.50 -25.29 2.87
CA ALA A 414 -6.66 -25.89 1.54
C ALA A 414 -5.32 -26.30 0.94
N HIS A 415 -4.32 -25.43 1.03
CA HIS A 415 -2.96 -25.73 0.54
C HIS A 415 -2.30 -26.88 1.30
N LEU A 416 -2.51 -26.97 2.62
CA LEU A 416 -2.04 -28.11 3.43
C LEU A 416 -2.65 -29.42 2.95
N LEU A 417 -3.96 -29.46 2.73
CA LEU A 417 -4.65 -30.66 2.23
C LEU A 417 -4.20 -31.03 0.81
N ILE A 418 -4.04 -30.05 -0.09
CA ILE A 418 -3.49 -30.26 -1.43
C ILE A 418 -2.09 -30.88 -1.34
N GLY A 419 -1.22 -30.37 -0.48
CA GLY A 419 0.10 -30.89 -0.23
C GLY A 419 0.08 -32.35 0.25
N ARG A 420 -0.82 -32.68 1.18
CA ARG A 420 -1.04 -34.05 1.67
C ARG A 420 -1.50 -35.01 0.57
N ILE A 421 -2.43 -34.57 -0.29
CA ILE A 421 -2.91 -35.35 -1.44
C ILE A 421 -1.77 -35.60 -2.43
N HIS A 422 -1.00 -34.57 -2.78
CA HIS A 422 0.15 -34.73 -3.68
C HIS A 422 1.20 -35.67 -3.11
N LEU A 423 1.47 -35.59 -1.81
CA LEU A 423 2.42 -36.50 -1.15
C LEU A 423 1.91 -37.94 -1.18
N ARG A 424 0.64 -38.19 -0.88
CA ARG A 424 0.01 -39.53 -0.95
C ARG A 424 0.04 -40.10 -2.39
N ALA A 425 -0.08 -39.22 -3.37
CA ALA A 425 0.02 -39.60 -4.80
C ALA A 425 1.46 -39.74 -5.32
N GLY A 426 2.49 -39.63 -4.45
CA GLY A 426 3.91 -39.73 -4.84
C GLY A 426 4.47 -38.48 -5.56
N ARG A 427 3.72 -37.39 -5.64
CA ARG A 427 4.10 -36.15 -6.31
C ARG A 427 4.74 -35.18 -5.32
N ALA A 428 5.93 -35.52 -4.84
CA ALA A 428 6.60 -34.81 -3.78
C ALA A 428 6.94 -33.34 -4.14
N ALA A 429 7.29 -33.06 -5.39
CA ALA A 429 7.59 -31.71 -5.85
C ALA A 429 6.33 -30.79 -5.78
N ASP A 430 5.18 -31.28 -6.27
CA ASP A 430 3.91 -30.55 -6.21
C ASP A 430 3.46 -30.34 -4.75
N ALA A 431 3.74 -31.33 -3.88
CA ALA A 431 3.47 -31.22 -2.45
C ALA A 431 4.30 -30.10 -1.81
N VAL A 432 5.58 -30.00 -2.12
CA VAL A 432 6.46 -28.93 -1.60
C VAL A 432 5.94 -27.55 -2.01
N GLU A 433 5.50 -27.37 -3.25
CA GLU A 433 4.96 -26.09 -3.71
C GLU A 433 3.70 -25.70 -2.92
N ALA A 434 2.73 -26.60 -2.78
CA ALA A 434 1.51 -26.33 -2.04
C ALA A 434 1.78 -26.05 -0.54
N LEU A 435 2.66 -26.85 0.08
CA LEU A 435 2.98 -26.73 1.50
C LEU A 435 3.74 -25.44 1.82
N LYS A 436 4.60 -24.97 0.94
CA LYS A 436 5.23 -23.65 1.09
C LYS A 436 4.19 -22.53 1.11
N ILE A 437 3.18 -22.58 0.25
CA ILE A 437 2.10 -21.59 0.26
C ILE A 437 1.30 -21.68 1.56
N SER A 438 0.98 -22.91 2.03
CA SER A 438 0.31 -23.12 3.31
C SER A 438 1.06 -22.46 4.46
N ILE A 439 2.37 -22.74 4.59
CA ILE A 439 3.23 -22.17 5.63
C ILE A 439 3.32 -20.63 5.51
N TRP A 440 3.32 -20.10 4.29
CA TRP A 440 3.37 -18.67 4.07
C TRP A 440 2.07 -17.96 4.47
N SER A 441 0.95 -18.64 4.25
CA SER A 441 -0.36 -18.12 4.63
C SER A 441 -0.56 -18.21 6.15
N GLU A 442 -0.16 -19.35 6.74
CA GLU A 442 -0.23 -19.62 8.17
C GLU A 442 0.92 -20.54 8.57
N ASP A 443 1.86 -20.00 9.35
CA ASP A 443 3.02 -20.74 9.83
C ASP A 443 2.58 -21.72 10.93
N SER A 444 2.52 -23.03 10.59
CA SER A 444 1.96 -24.05 11.46
C SER A 444 2.82 -25.31 11.52
N ALA A 445 2.93 -25.90 12.70
CA ALA A 445 3.68 -27.13 12.91
C ALA A 445 3.21 -28.30 12.00
N PRO A 446 1.90 -28.55 11.77
CA PRO A 446 1.45 -29.57 10.84
C PRO A 446 1.94 -29.37 9.42
N ALA A 447 1.99 -28.13 8.92
CA ALA A 447 2.45 -27.85 7.57
C ALA A 447 3.95 -28.12 7.42
N HIS A 448 4.77 -27.73 8.39
CA HIS A 448 6.20 -28.06 8.44
C HIS A 448 6.47 -29.57 8.51
N VAL A 449 5.69 -30.31 9.30
CA VAL A 449 5.82 -31.79 9.38
C VAL A 449 5.54 -32.43 8.02
N VAL A 450 4.46 -32.03 7.34
CA VAL A 450 4.12 -32.58 6.03
C VAL A 450 5.15 -32.17 4.96
N LEU A 451 5.68 -30.94 5.04
CA LEU A 451 6.76 -30.47 4.15
C LEU A 451 8.04 -31.29 4.35
N ALA A 452 8.39 -31.62 5.60
CA ALA A 452 9.52 -32.49 5.90
C ALA A 452 9.33 -33.87 5.30
N ARG A 453 8.12 -34.46 5.36
CA ARG A 453 7.81 -35.74 4.70
C ARG A 453 7.99 -35.66 3.17
N ALA A 454 7.58 -34.53 2.57
CA ALA A 454 7.80 -34.32 1.14
C ALA A 454 9.30 -34.26 0.79
N TYR A 455 10.11 -33.57 1.59
CA TYR A 455 11.57 -33.55 1.42
C TYR A 455 12.22 -34.92 1.63
N LEU A 456 11.73 -35.71 2.59
CA LEU A 456 12.23 -37.08 2.79
C LEU A 456 11.95 -37.97 1.57
N SER A 457 10.76 -37.88 0.97
CA SER A 457 10.44 -38.63 -0.26
C SER A 457 11.30 -38.18 -1.45
N MET A 458 11.82 -36.95 -1.42
CA MET A 458 12.81 -36.43 -2.39
C MET A 458 14.25 -36.72 -2.00
N LYS A 459 14.50 -37.48 -0.94
CA LYS A 459 15.84 -37.79 -0.39
C LYS A 459 16.63 -36.57 0.07
N SER A 460 15.95 -35.51 0.42
CA SER A 460 16.53 -34.24 0.90
C SER A 460 16.51 -34.16 2.43
N SER A 461 17.27 -35.04 3.11
CA SER A 461 17.27 -35.21 4.56
C SER A 461 17.63 -33.91 5.33
N ALA A 462 18.55 -33.10 4.80
CA ALA A 462 18.94 -31.84 5.43
C ALA A 462 17.77 -30.82 5.45
N ALA A 463 17.03 -30.69 4.34
CA ALA A 463 15.87 -29.82 4.25
C ALA A 463 14.74 -30.33 5.20
N ALA A 464 14.51 -31.64 5.20
CA ALA A 464 13.52 -32.24 6.08
C ALA A 464 13.83 -31.98 7.56
N ARG A 465 15.09 -32.13 7.97
CA ARG A 465 15.51 -31.84 9.36
C ARG A 465 15.25 -30.39 9.75
N ASN A 466 15.54 -29.45 8.87
CA ASN A 466 15.29 -28.04 9.12
C ASN A 466 13.80 -27.75 9.32
N GLU A 467 12.92 -28.33 8.50
CA GLU A 467 11.49 -28.15 8.65
C GLU A 467 10.93 -28.81 9.94
N LEU A 468 11.46 -29.97 10.35
CA LEU A 468 11.07 -30.59 11.62
C LEU A 468 11.52 -29.79 12.85
N GLN A 469 12.67 -29.13 12.77
CA GLN A 469 13.12 -28.22 13.82
C GLN A 469 12.16 -27.03 13.97
N LYS A 470 11.75 -26.42 12.87
CA LYS A 470 10.75 -25.36 12.87
C LYS A 470 9.41 -25.83 13.42
N ALA A 471 8.96 -27.02 13.04
CA ALA A 471 7.75 -27.60 13.59
C ALA A 471 7.80 -27.72 15.12
N LEU A 472 8.96 -28.12 15.67
CA LEU A 472 9.18 -28.21 17.12
C LEU A 472 9.38 -26.86 17.81
N GLU A 473 9.84 -25.84 17.10
CA GLU A 473 9.86 -24.46 17.62
C GLU A 473 8.44 -23.91 17.79
N ILE A 474 7.51 -24.24 16.86
CA ILE A 474 6.11 -23.81 16.89
C ILE A 474 5.32 -24.66 17.89
N ASP A 475 5.45 -26.00 17.82
CA ASP A 475 4.81 -26.94 18.73
C ASP A 475 5.85 -27.91 19.33
N PRO A 476 6.43 -27.56 20.50
CA PRO A 476 7.38 -28.41 21.18
C PRO A 476 6.81 -29.76 21.62
N ALA A 477 5.47 -29.93 21.68
CA ALA A 477 4.82 -31.16 22.06
C ALA A 477 4.59 -32.14 20.88
N SER A 478 4.83 -31.72 19.64
CA SER A 478 4.61 -32.52 18.44
C SER A 478 5.36 -33.85 18.47
N SER A 479 4.64 -34.95 18.76
CA SER A 479 5.21 -36.29 18.75
C SER A 479 5.62 -36.77 17.36
N GLU A 480 4.87 -36.37 16.35
CA GLU A 480 5.12 -36.69 14.94
C GLU A 480 6.42 -36.06 14.43
N ALA A 481 6.66 -34.79 14.75
CA ALA A 481 7.91 -34.11 14.38
C ALA A 481 9.13 -34.77 15.03
N ARG A 482 9.03 -35.14 16.32
CA ARG A 482 10.13 -35.84 17.01
C ARG A 482 10.42 -37.21 16.41
N GLN A 483 9.38 -38.03 16.19
CA GLN A 483 9.54 -39.36 15.58
C GLN A 483 10.21 -39.27 14.22
N LEU A 484 9.78 -38.36 13.36
CA LEU A 484 10.38 -38.16 12.04
C LEU A 484 11.84 -37.67 12.15
N LEU A 485 12.14 -36.78 13.09
CA LEU A 485 13.51 -36.28 13.29
C LEU A 485 14.45 -37.40 13.73
N ASP A 486 13.98 -38.34 14.58
CA ASP A 486 14.75 -39.51 15.02
C ASP A 486 15.04 -40.50 13.89
N THR A 487 14.20 -40.57 12.86
CA THR A 487 14.40 -41.43 11.69
C THR A 487 15.44 -40.89 10.71
N ILE A 488 15.82 -39.61 10.81
CA ILE A 488 16.74 -38.93 9.90
C ILE A 488 18.22 -39.05 10.38
N LYS A 489 18.52 -39.86 11.34
CA LYS A 489 19.88 -40.03 11.89
C LYS A 489 20.90 -40.46 10.84
#